data_df9f9a3028aa1cc72c23fef90dbbf10c
#
_entry.id   df9f9a3028aa1cc72c23fef90dbbf10c
#
_cell.length_a   1.000
_cell.length_b   1.000
_cell.length_c   1.000
_cell.angle_alpha   90.00
_cell.angle_beta   90.00
_cell.angle_gamma   90.00
#
_symmetry.space_group_name_H-M   'P 1'
#
loop_
_entity.id
_entity.type
_entity.pdbx_description
1 polymer ?
#
loop_
_entity_poly.entity_id
_entity_poly.type
_entity_poly.pdbx_seq_one_letter_code
_entity_poly.pdbx_strand_id
1 'polypeptide(L)'
;MFRPVYEEIRQMTIAKVLDFYDHEIRQLNEQARQEKYDKMSLSPFRFFRGSSHLFYYDVTRIPLGFDTPRDKPTWIQGDLHFENFGVHGNAKGEIIYDVNDFDEGYLGSYLYDLIRMAVSVRLFAEEAGYDPIPAIRNYVLEYLHDLKKYALGKDPSDVCFTRDNTKGPIKKLIKKAEKKREELMGERTELVDGVRRFCTLPDMEAIDDATRAAIETAWSSYIETIDVDDRRDEAFYTIKDIVLS
;
A
#
# COMPACT_ATOMS: atom_id res chain seq x y z
N MET A 1 26.08 -29.86 -15.76
CA MET A 1 26.63 -30.40 -14.51
C MET A 1 26.49 -29.46 -13.31
N PHE A 2 26.55 -28.12 -13.48
CA PHE A 2 26.44 -27.13 -12.36
C PHE A 2 24.99 -26.70 -12.03
N ARG A 3 24.04 -26.88 -12.94
CA ARG A 3 22.65 -26.42 -12.74
C ARG A 3 21.95 -27.03 -11.52
N PRO A 4 22.04 -28.32 -11.24
CA PRO A 4 21.41 -28.92 -10.06
C PRO A 4 21.96 -28.35 -8.74
N VAL A 5 23.29 -28.16 -8.67
CA VAL A 5 23.96 -27.59 -7.48
C VAL A 5 23.54 -26.13 -7.23
N TYR A 6 23.40 -25.36 -8.30
CA TYR A 6 22.91 -23.97 -8.19
C TYR A 6 21.46 -23.91 -7.68
N GLU A 7 20.60 -24.78 -8.21
CA GLU A 7 19.20 -24.88 -7.78
C GLU A 7 19.07 -25.27 -6.30
N GLU A 8 19.87 -26.22 -5.83
CA GLU A 8 19.92 -26.63 -4.43
C GLU A 8 20.39 -25.48 -3.51
N ILE A 9 21.49 -24.82 -3.86
CA ILE A 9 21.98 -23.66 -3.11
C ILE A 9 20.91 -22.55 -3.08
N ARG A 10 20.22 -22.32 -4.20
CA ARG A 10 19.17 -21.32 -4.28
C ARG A 10 17.99 -21.64 -3.36
N GLN A 11 17.53 -22.90 -3.35
CA GLN A 11 16.46 -23.36 -2.45
C GLN A 11 16.84 -23.17 -0.97
N MET A 12 18.06 -23.57 -0.60
CA MET A 12 18.58 -23.35 0.76
C MET A 12 18.65 -21.86 1.13
N THR A 13 19.05 -21.01 0.18
CA THR A 13 19.12 -19.56 0.39
C THR A 13 17.72 -18.98 0.63
N ILE A 14 16.75 -19.35 -0.19
CA ILE A 14 15.35 -18.90 -0.05
C ILE A 14 14.82 -19.31 1.33
N ALA A 15 14.94 -20.59 1.69
CA ALA A 15 14.46 -21.09 2.96
C ALA A 15 15.08 -20.35 4.16
N LYS A 16 16.39 -20.11 4.13
CA LYS A 16 17.10 -19.37 5.21
C LYS A 16 16.69 -17.90 5.27
N VAL A 17 16.51 -17.23 4.14
CA VAL A 17 16.09 -15.82 4.12
C VAL A 17 14.67 -15.68 4.65
N LEU A 18 13.76 -16.55 4.25
CA LEU A 18 12.38 -16.56 4.73
C LEU A 18 12.33 -16.83 6.25
N ASP A 19 13.03 -17.88 6.71
CA ASP A 19 13.03 -18.25 8.13
C ASP A 19 13.64 -17.15 8.98
N PHE A 20 14.80 -16.62 8.60
CA PHE A 20 15.43 -15.51 9.32
C PHE A 20 14.49 -14.31 9.46
N TYR A 21 13.83 -13.92 8.38
CA TYR A 21 12.99 -12.73 8.40
C TYR A 21 11.69 -12.95 9.19
N ASP A 22 11.04 -14.09 8.99
CA ASP A 22 9.76 -14.35 9.61
C ASP A 22 9.89 -14.78 11.08
N HIS A 23 10.97 -15.47 11.44
CA HIS A 23 11.20 -15.94 12.80
C HIS A 23 11.99 -14.91 13.64
N GLU A 24 13.16 -14.45 13.15
CA GLU A 24 14.04 -13.59 13.94
C GLU A 24 13.61 -12.11 13.90
N ILE A 25 13.18 -11.61 12.74
CA ILE A 25 12.85 -10.18 12.60
C ILE A 25 11.38 -9.92 12.95
N ARG A 26 10.44 -10.64 12.32
CA ARG A 26 8.99 -10.45 12.55
C ARG A 26 8.47 -11.19 13.77
N GLN A 27 9.22 -12.11 14.32
CA GLN A 27 8.88 -12.93 15.49
C GLN A 27 7.52 -13.62 15.36
N LEU A 28 7.18 -14.06 14.14
CA LEU A 28 5.95 -14.79 13.88
C LEU A 28 6.01 -16.16 14.60
N ASN A 29 4.94 -16.50 15.30
CA ASN A 29 4.80 -17.85 15.86
C ASN A 29 4.63 -18.90 14.73
N GLU A 30 4.77 -20.18 15.07
CA GLU A 30 4.75 -21.27 14.12
C GLU A 30 3.44 -21.32 13.32
N GLN A 31 2.29 -21.11 13.96
CA GLN A 31 0.98 -21.10 13.31
C GLN A 31 0.89 -19.97 12.28
N ALA A 32 1.25 -18.74 12.63
CA ALA A 32 1.22 -17.60 11.71
C ALA A 32 2.17 -17.77 10.53
N ARG A 33 3.35 -18.39 10.74
CA ARG A 33 4.27 -18.74 9.65
C ARG A 33 3.67 -19.78 8.72
N GLN A 34 3.06 -20.82 9.26
CA GLN A 34 2.43 -21.85 8.46
C GLN A 34 1.29 -21.27 7.62
N GLU A 35 0.39 -20.48 8.21
CA GLU A 35 -0.69 -19.81 7.50
C GLU A 35 -0.18 -18.87 6.37
N LYS A 36 0.92 -18.16 6.63
CA LYS A 36 1.59 -17.32 5.63
C LYS A 36 2.12 -18.17 4.47
N TYR A 37 2.85 -19.23 4.75
CA TYR A 37 3.46 -20.07 3.72
C TYR A 37 2.41 -20.86 2.93
N ASP A 38 1.34 -21.29 3.56
CA ASP A 38 0.21 -21.91 2.88
C ASP A 38 -0.41 -20.93 1.85
N LYS A 39 -0.60 -19.67 2.24
CA LYS A 39 -1.09 -18.63 1.31
C LYS A 39 -0.08 -18.33 0.20
N MET A 40 1.21 -18.28 0.51
CA MET A 40 2.27 -18.03 -0.47
C MET A 40 2.40 -19.18 -1.48
N SER A 41 2.15 -20.43 -1.07
CA SER A 41 2.27 -21.61 -1.94
C SER A 41 1.19 -21.71 -3.01
N LEU A 42 0.13 -20.91 -2.93
CA LEU A 42 -1.00 -20.99 -3.86
C LEU A 42 -0.67 -20.52 -5.28
N SER A 43 0.27 -19.57 -5.44
CA SER A 43 0.73 -19.15 -6.77
C SER A 43 2.07 -18.41 -6.71
N PRO A 44 2.79 -18.31 -7.85
CA PRO A 44 4.01 -17.51 -7.95
C PRO A 44 3.81 -16.03 -7.57
N PHE A 45 2.68 -15.44 -7.94
CA PHE A 45 2.34 -14.07 -7.57
C PHE A 45 2.16 -13.92 -6.05
N ARG A 46 1.46 -14.85 -5.40
CA ARG A 46 1.27 -14.84 -3.94
C ARG A 46 2.57 -15.06 -3.21
N PHE A 47 3.46 -15.93 -3.70
CA PHE A 47 4.81 -16.10 -3.18
C PHE A 47 5.59 -14.79 -3.26
N PHE A 48 5.60 -14.14 -4.40
CA PHE A 48 6.30 -12.89 -4.63
C PHE A 48 5.79 -11.78 -3.70
N ARG A 49 4.47 -11.64 -3.56
CA ARG A 49 3.84 -10.69 -2.66
C ARG A 49 4.21 -10.91 -1.20
N GLY A 50 4.18 -12.17 -0.73
CA GLY A 50 4.46 -12.51 0.67
C GLY A 50 5.95 -12.53 1.04
N SER A 51 6.86 -12.28 0.09
CA SER A 51 8.32 -12.39 0.26
C SER A 51 9.09 -11.15 -0.21
N SER A 52 8.61 -9.94 0.14
CA SER A 52 9.27 -8.67 -0.21
C SER A 52 10.74 -8.64 0.23
N HIS A 53 11.05 -9.13 1.42
CA HIS A 53 12.41 -9.25 1.93
C HIS A 53 13.33 -10.15 1.08
N LEU A 54 12.80 -11.21 0.47
CA LEU A 54 13.56 -12.04 -0.47
C LEU A 54 13.85 -11.29 -1.77
N PHE A 55 12.89 -10.51 -2.27
CA PHE A 55 13.11 -9.62 -3.40
C PHE A 55 14.25 -8.63 -3.12
N TYR A 56 14.25 -7.99 -1.95
CA TYR A 56 15.32 -7.07 -1.55
C TYR A 56 16.67 -7.79 -1.37
N TYR A 57 16.66 -8.98 -0.80
CA TYR A 57 17.86 -9.82 -0.73
C TYR A 57 18.47 -10.05 -2.11
N ASP A 58 17.64 -10.26 -3.14
CA ASP A 58 18.12 -10.49 -4.50
C ASP A 58 18.50 -9.21 -5.23
N VAL A 59 17.60 -8.22 -5.28
CA VAL A 59 17.78 -7.01 -6.10
C VAL A 59 18.96 -6.16 -5.66
N THR A 60 19.27 -6.11 -4.37
CA THR A 60 20.44 -5.39 -3.84
C THR A 60 21.79 -6.00 -4.22
N ARG A 61 21.78 -7.22 -4.76
CA ARG A 61 22.98 -7.94 -5.23
C ARG A 61 23.14 -7.89 -6.75
N ILE A 62 22.17 -7.32 -7.44
CA ILE A 62 22.23 -7.14 -8.89
C ILE A 62 22.85 -5.75 -9.16
N PRO A 63 23.95 -5.66 -9.94
CA PRO A 63 24.46 -4.36 -10.35
C PRO A 63 23.46 -3.69 -11.29
N LEU A 64 22.83 -2.62 -10.82
CA LEU A 64 21.90 -1.82 -11.61
C LEU A 64 22.67 -0.67 -12.28
N GLY A 65 22.57 -0.55 -13.62
CA GLY A 65 23.30 0.46 -14.38
C GLY A 65 22.80 1.91 -14.20
N PHE A 66 21.63 2.10 -13.56
CA PHE A 66 20.96 3.39 -13.39
C PHE A 66 20.45 3.57 -11.97
N ASP A 67 21.30 3.34 -10.99
CA ASP A 67 20.89 3.45 -9.59
C ASP A 67 20.65 4.90 -9.17
N THR A 68 19.78 5.09 -8.20
CA THR A 68 19.57 6.39 -7.56
C THR A 68 20.84 6.80 -6.82
N PRO A 69 21.37 8.01 -7.03
CA PRO A 69 22.50 8.50 -6.26
C PRO A 69 22.24 8.39 -4.75
N ARG A 70 23.23 7.91 -4.00
CA ARG A 70 23.10 7.67 -2.54
C ARG A 70 22.81 8.94 -1.74
N ASP A 71 23.22 10.08 -2.25
CA ASP A 71 22.99 11.40 -1.68
C ASP A 71 21.62 12.02 -2.08
N LYS A 72 20.86 11.33 -2.94
CA LYS A 72 19.54 11.76 -3.41
C LYS A 72 18.53 10.62 -3.40
N PRO A 73 18.31 9.98 -2.26
CA PRO A 73 17.29 8.94 -2.18
C PRO A 73 15.91 9.55 -2.42
N THR A 74 14.98 8.75 -2.92
CA THR A 74 13.57 9.14 -3.08
C THR A 74 12.69 8.28 -2.19
N TRP A 75 11.50 8.78 -1.85
CA TRP A 75 10.48 7.94 -1.25
C TRP A 75 10.04 6.87 -2.23
N ILE A 76 10.04 5.63 -1.79
CA ILE A 76 9.54 4.47 -2.53
C ILE A 76 8.46 3.78 -1.69
N GLN A 77 7.56 3.08 -2.36
CA GLN A 77 6.49 2.33 -1.70
C GLN A 77 7.04 1.09 -0.97
N GLY A 78 8.15 0.53 -1.45
CA GLY A 78 8.88 -0.54 -0.78
C GLY A 78 8.37 -1.94 -1.12
N ASP A 79 7.08 -2.18 -1.19
CA ASP A 79 6.47 -3.45 -1.59
C ASP A 79 5.54 -3.30 -2.81
N LEU A 80 5.90 -2.44 -3.78
CA LEU A 80 5.03 -2.12 -4.91
C LEU A 80 4.71 -3.35 -5.78
N HIS A 81 3.44 -3.69 -5.85
CA HIS A 81 2.92 -4.78 -6.67
C HIS A 81 1.52 -4.47 -7.19
N PHE A 82 1.01 -5.30 -8.12
CA PHE A 82 -0.24 -5.05 -8.83
C PHE A 82 -1.47 -4.88 -7.92
N GLU A 83 -1.50 -5.53 -6.76
CA GLU A 83 -2.62 -5.43 -5.81
C GLU A 83 -2.52 -4.22 -4.86
N ASN A 84 -1.43 -3.42 -4.91
CA ASN A 84 -1.29 -2.20 -4.10
C ASN A 84 -1.93 -0.97 -4.75
N PHE A 85 -2.73 -1.17 -5.80
CA PHE A 85 -3.53 -0.12 -6.39
C PHE A 85 -4.99 -0.28 -5.99
N GLY A 86 -5.55 0.76 -5.41
CA GLY A 86 -6.90 0.71 -4.89
C GLY A 86 -7.61 2.05 -4.88
N VAL A 87 -8.79 2.08 -4.28
CA VAL A 87 -9.59 3.28 -4.13
C VAL A 87 -9.66 3.69 -2.66
N HIS A 88 -9.39 4.95 -2.40
CA HIS A 88 -9.46 5.52 -1.06
C HIS A 88 -9.86 7.00 -1.11
N GLY A 89 -10.12 7.61 0.04
CA GLY A 89 -10.41 9.03 0.15
C GLY A 89 -9.11 9.85 0.24
N ASN A 90 -8.98 10.88 -0.59
CA ASN A 90 -7.88 11.85 -0.46
C ASN A 90 -8.16 12.88 0.67
N ALA A 91 -7.20 13.77 0.93
CA ALA A 91 -7.33 14.82 1.94
C ALA A 91 -8.50 15.82 1.70
N LYS A 92 -9.04 15.87 0.47
CA LYS A 92 -10.21 16.67 0.11
C LYS A 92 -11.53 15.90 0.27
N GLY A 93 -11.48 14.63 0.68
CA GLY A 93 -12.64 13.74 0.82
C GLY A 93 -13.14 13.17 -0.51
N GLU A 94 -12.42 13.34 -1.61
CA GLU A 94 -12.74 12.74 -2.90
C GLU A 94 -12.26 11.29 -2.95
N ILE A 95 -13.04 10.40 -3.55
CA ILE A 95 -12.60 9.03 -3.80
C ILE A 95 -11.71 9.01 -5.04
N ILE A 96 -10.50 8.57 -4.85
CA ILE A 96 -9.46 8.46 -5.90
C ILE A 96 -9.00 7.02 -6.06
N TYR A 97 -8.39 6.72 -7.20
CA TYR A 97 -7.65 5.49 -7.44
C TYR A 97 -6.15 5.80 -7.43
N ASP A 98 -5.43 5.19 -6.51
CA ASP A 98 -4.01 5.45 -6.33
C ASP A 98 -3.32 4.24 -5.69
N VAL A 99 -2.01 4.34 -5.46
CA VAL A 99 -1.25 3.38 -4.67
C VAL A 99 -1.69 3.49 -3.20
N ASN A 100 -1.78 2.35 -2.55
CA ASN A 100 -2.06 2.22 -1.12
C ASN A 100 -1.02 1.29 -0.46
N ASP A 101 -1.14 1.05 0.84
CA ASP A 101 -0.28 0.13 1.59
C ASP A 101 1.20 0.60 1.61
N PHE A 102 1.47 1.62 2.42
CA PHE A 102 2.81 2.24 2.52
C PHE A 102 3.62 1.75 3.73
N ASP A 103 3.25 0.62 4.32
CA ASP A 103 3.87 0.10 5.55
C ASP A 103 5.36 -0.21 5.37
N GLU A 104 5.79 -0.59 4.18
CA GLU A 104 7.18 -0.82 3.81
C GLU A 104 7.85 0.39 3.15
N GLY A 105 7.20 1.57 3.14
CA GLY A 105 7.72 2.78 2.51
C GLY A 105 9.01 3.29 3.18
N TYR A 106 10.01 3.61 2.37
CA TYR A 106 11.27 4.17 2.85
C TYR A 106 12.00 5.00 1.78
N LEU A 107 13.08 5.67 2.18
CA LEU A 107 13.96 6.40 1.28
C LEU A 107 14.97 5.46 0.62
N GLY A 108 14.80 5.19 -0.67
CA GLY A 108 15.61 4.22 -1.40
C GLY A 108 15.78 4.53 -2.88
N SER A 109 16.23 3.52 -3.65
CA SER A 109 16.32 3.63 -5.10
C SER A 109 14.94 3.41 -5.74
N TYR A 110 14.51 4.37 -6.58
CA TYR A 110 13.27 4.25 -7.35
C TYR A 110 13.22 2.99 -8.24
N LEU A 111 14.39 2.44 -8.59
CA LEU A 111 14.48 1.23 -9.40
C LEU A 111 13.91 0.01 -8.68
N TYR A 112 13.92 -0.02 -7.35
CA TYR A 112 13.36 -1.15 -6.62
C TYR A 112 11.85 -1.27 -6.85
N ASP A 113 11.12 -0.17 -6.75
CA ASP A 113 9.69 -0.17 -7.04
C ASP A 113 9.41 -0.47 -8.52
N LEU A 114 10.20 0.13 -9.43
CA LEU A 114 10.04 -0.11 -10.86
C LEU A 114 10.23 -1.59 -11.22
N ILE A 115 11.28 -2.22 -10.72
CA ILE A 115 11.59 -3.64 -10.96
C ILE A 115 10.52 -4.52 -10.27
N ARG A 116 10.18 -4.20 -9.03
CA ARG A 116 9.19 -4.98 -8.29
C ARG A 116 7.83 -4.98 -8.97
N MET A 117 7.37 -3.82 -9.43
CA MET A 117 6.13 -3.71 -10.20
C MET A 117 6.22 -4.47 -11.53
N ALA A 118 7.32 -4.37 -12.27
CA ALA A 118 7.50 -5.10 -13.53
C ALA A 118 7.45 -6.63 -13.32
N VAL A 119 8.06 -7.15 -12.25
CA VAL A 119 7.97 -8.57 -11.89
C VAL A 119 6.54 -8.95 -11.51
N SER A 120 5.85 -8.12 -10.75
CA SER A 120 4.46 -8.30 -10.38
C SER A 120 3.54 -8.39 -11.61
N VAL A 121 3.69 -7.46 -12.56
CA VAL A 121 2.94 -7.46 -13.83
C VAL A 121 3.21 -8.75 -14.62
N ARG A 122 4.47 -9.20 -14.67
CA ARG A 122 4.85 -10.45 -15.32
C ARG A 122 4.10 -11.64 -14.73
N LEU A 123 4.22 -11.82 -13.41
CA LEU A 123 3.62 -12.97 -12.72
C LEU A 123 2.10 -12.98 -12.85
N PHE A 124 1.46 -11.82 -12.70
CA PHE A 124 0.02 -11.70 -12.86
C PHE A 124 -0.44 -12.01 -14.29
N ALA A 125 0.26 -11.52 -15.31
CA ALA A 125 -0.07 -11.80 -16.70
C ALA A 125 0.10 -13.30 -17.03
N GLU A 126 1.19 -13.94 -16.59
CA GLU A 126 1.44 -15.36 -16.78
C GLU A 126 0.36 -16.23 -16.10
N GLU A 127 -0.05 -15.91 -14.87
CA GLU A 127 -1.17 -16.59 -14.17
C GLU A 127 -2.51 -16.44 -14.92
N ALA A 128 -2.74 -15.28 -15.54
CA ALA A 128 -3.93 -15.01 -16.34
C ALA A 128 -3.85 -15.58 -17.78
N GLY A 129 -2.76 -16.25 -18.15
CA GLY A 129 -2.56 -16.85 -19.47
C GLY A 129 -2.22 -15.84 -20.58
N TYR A 130 -1.72 -14.67 -20.25
CA TYR A 130 -1.32 -13.63 -21.19
C TYR A 130 0.21 -13.56 -21.36
N ASP A 131 0.66 -13.10 -22.52
CA ASP A 131 2.06 -12.73 -22.72
C ASP A 131 2.38 -11.48 -21.87
N PRO A 132 3.33 -11.55 -20.93
CA PRO A 132 3.65 -10.42 -20.05
C PRO A 132 4.42 -9.29 -20.74
N ILE A 133 5.12 -9.56 -21.84
CA ILE A 133 6.05 -8.63 -22.46
C ILE A 133 5.40 -7.31 -22.88
N PRO A 134 4.24 -7.31 -23.58
CA PRO A 134 3.57 -6.05 -23.93
C PRO A 134 3.19 -5.20 -22.72
N ALA A 135 2.68 -5.83 -21.66
CA ALA A 135 2.26 -5.12 -20.44
C ALA A 135 3.45 -4.49 -19.71
N ILE A 136 4.55 -5.24 -19.53
CA ILE A 136 5.78 -4.73 -18.92
C ILE A 136 6.36 -3.57 -19.75
N ARG A 137 6.42 -3.73 -21.06
CA ARG A 137 6.92 -2.70 -21.96
C ARG A 137 6.09 -1.42 -21.85
N ASN A 138 4.77 -1.52 -21.88
CA ASN A 138 3.88 -0.37 -21.72
C ASN A 138 4.08 0.30 -20.37
N TYR A 139 4.15 -0.46 -19.28
CA TYR A 139 4.42 0.07 -17.95
C TYR A 139 5.71 0.91 -17.92
N VAL A 140 6.83 0.36 -18.42
CA VAL A 140 8.12 1.08 -18.42
C VAL A 140 8.09 2.31 -19.33
N LEU A 141 7.45 2.23 -20.51
CA LEU A 141 7.34 3.36 -21.43
C LEU A 141 6.50 4.50 -20.86
N GLU A 142 5.37 4.21 -20.22
CA GLU A 142 4.53 5.22 -19.57
C GLU A 142 5.24 5.83 -18.36
N TYR A 143 5.94 5.04 -17.56
CA TYR A 143 6.77 5.53 -16.47
C TYR A 143 7.83 6.53 -16.96
N LEU A 144 8.58 6.19 -18.01
CA LEU A 144 9.59 7.07 -18.60
C LEU A 144 8.96 8.34 -19.23
N HIS A 145 7.79 8.19 -19.84
CA HIS A 145 7.05 9.33 -20.42
C HIS A 145 6.63 10.32 -19.32
N ASP A 146 6.11 9.84 -18.20
CA ASP A 146 5.71 10.70 -17.09
C ASP A 146 6.90 11.33 -16.37
N LEU A 147 7.98 10.58 -16.13
CA LEU A 147 9.23 11.15 -15.62
C LEU A 147 9.73 12.32 -16.49
N LYS A 148 9.65 12.18 -17.81
CA LYS A 148 10.03 13.26 -18.73
C LYS A 148 9.14 14.50 -18.57
N LYS A 149 7.82 14.31 -18.41
CA LYS A 149 6.88 15.44 -18.16
C LYS A 149 7.26 16.20 -16.89
N TYR A 150 7.54 15.47 -15.80
CA TYR A 150 7.90 16.08 -14.51
C TYR A 150 9.27 16.74 -14.57
N ALA A 151 10.24 16.14 -15.24
CA ALA A 151 11.55 16.75 -15.50
C ALA A 151 11.47 18.04 -16.32
N LEU A 152 10.41 18.22 -17.11
CA LEU A 152 10.11 19.43 -17.89
C LEU A 152 9.23 20.44 -17.13
N GLY A 153 8.98 20.23 -15.84
CA GLY A 153 8.32 21.18 -14.96
C GLY A 153 6.81 20.99 -14.79
N LYS A 154 6.24 19.85 -15.25
CA LYS A 154 4.87 19.52 -14.87
C LYS A 154 4.81 19.18 -13.38
N ASP A 155 3.86 19.74 -12.65
CA ASP A 155 3.67 19.44 -11.23
C ASP A 155 3.05 18.04 -11.08
N PRO A 156 3.72 17.10 -10.37
CA PRO A 156 3.15 15.79 -10.09
C PRO A 156 1.95 15.83 -9.14
N SER A 157 1.82 16.86 -8.29
CA SER A 157 0.68 17.00 -7.36
C SER A 157 -0.67 17.17 -8.07
N ASP A 158 -0.67 17.56 -9.36
CA ASP A 158 -1.87 17.64 -10.19
C ASP A 158 -2.37 16.26 -10.66
N VAL A 159 -1.60 15.20 -10.45
CA VAL A 159 -1.99 13.85 -10.89
C VAL A 159 -2.90 13.23 -9.84
N CYS A 160 -4.16 13.10 -10.20
CA CYS A 160 -5.18 12.48 -9.37
C CYS A 160 -6.16 11.71 -10.26
N PHE A 161 -6.33 10.42 -10.00
CA PHE A 161 -7.24 9.56 -10.76
C PHE A 161 -8.61 9.50 -10.10
N THR A 162 -9.52 10.34 -10.60
CA THR A 162 -10.89 10.49 -10.10
C THR A 162 -11.89 9.80 -11.03
N ARG A 163 -13.16 9.76 -10.62
CA ARG A 163 -14.26 9.27 -11.45
C ARG A 163 -14.37 10.02 -12.78
N ASP A 164 -14.05 11.30 -12.81
CA ASP A 164 -14.30 12.16 -13.98
C ASP A 164 -13.20 12.04 -15.04
N ASN A 165 -11.97 11.74 -14.64
CA ASN A 165 -10.84 11.59 -15.57
C ASN A 165 -10.43 10.14 -15.86
N THR A 166 -11.11 9.14 -15.27
CA THR A 166 -10.85 7.70 -15.49
C THR A 166 -11.93 7.06 -16.36
N LYS A 167 -11.62 5.87 -16.92
CA LYS A 167 -12.51 5.08 -17.77
C LYS A 167 -12.47 3.59 -17.37
N GLY A 168 -13.37 2.80 -17.97
CA GLY A 168 -13.36 1.34 -17.86
C GLY A 168 -13.45 0.81 -16.42
N PRO A 169 -12.63 -0.19 -16.06
CA PRO A 169 -12.67 -0.83 -14.75
C PRO A 169 -12.38 0.12 -13.59
N ILE A 170 -11.41 1.02 -13.72
CA ILE A 170 -11.03 1.99 -12.67
C ILE A 170 -12.22 2.89 -12.32
N LYS A 171 -12.89 3.46 -13.33
CA LYS A 171 -14.10 4.26 -13.10
C LYS A 171 -15.20 3.48 -12.39
N LYS A 172 -15.35 2.18 -12.70
CA LYS A 172 -16.34 1.30 -12.03
C LYS A 172 -15.96 1.06 -10.58
N LEU A 173 -14.67 0.87 -10.27
CA LEU A 173 -14.17 0.70 -8.92
C LEU A 173 -14.44 1.95 -8.08
N ILE A 174 -14.11 3.14 -8.59
CA ILE A 174 -14.36 4.41 -7.90
C ILE A 174 -15.85 4.58 -7.59
N LYS A 175 -16.73 4.39 -8.59
CA LYS A 175 -18.18 4.46 -8.39
C LYS A 175 -18.70 3.48 -7.33
N LYS A 176 -18.17 2.25 -7.33
CA LYS A 176 -18.53 1.25 -6.32
C LYS A 176 -18.10 1.68 -4.92
N ALA A 177 -16.90 2.26 -4.79
CA ALA A 177 -16.39 2.74 -3.52
C ALA A 177 -17.17 3.96 -2.99
N GLU A 178 -17.53 4.91 -3.87
CA GLU A 178 -18.41 6.05 -3.53
C GLU A 178 -19.74 5.55 -2.95
N LYS A 179 -20.41 4.63 -3.67
CA LYS A 179 -21.67 4.04 -3.22
C LYS A 179 -21.52 3.30 -1.89
N LYS A 180 -20.49 2.46 -1.76
CA LYS A 180 -20.23 1.72 -0.51
C LYS A 180 -19.96 2.66 0.66
N ARG A 181 -19.25 3.78 0.44
CA ARG A 181 -19.03 4.80 1.48
C ARG A 181 -20.34 5.41 1.96
N GLU A 182 -21.23 5.77 1.04
CA GLU A 182 -22.57 6.31 1.36
C GLU A 182 -23.41 5.30 2.13
N GLU A 183 -23.42 4.04 1.68
CA GLU A 183 -24.13 2.94 2.35
C GLU A 183 -23.60 2.73 3.78
N LEU A 184 -22.27 2.60 3.96
CA LEU A 184 -21.64 2.43 5.27
C LEU A 184 -21.90 3.61 6.21
N MET A 185 -21.87 4.84 5.68
CA MET A 185 -22.20 6.02 6.47
C MET A 185 -23.67 6.01 6.92
N GLY A 186 -24.59 5.56 6.07
CA GLY A 186 -26.01 5.43 6.41
C GLY A 186 -26.31 4.29 7.38
N GLU A 187 -25.61 3.17 7.26
CA GLU A 187 -25.81 1.99 8.12
C GLU A 187 -25.19 2.15 9.52
N ARG A 188 -24.05 2.85 9.62
CA ARG A 188 -23.26 2.91 10.84
C ARG A 188 -23.37 4.23 11.60
N THR A 189 -23.95 5.26 11.01
CA THR A 189 -24.06 6.58 11.63
C THR A 189 -25.43 7.21 11.41
N GLU A 190 -25.85 8.03 12.36
CA GLU A 190 -27.07 8.84 12.32
C GLU A 190 -26.81 10.31 12.68
N LEU A 191 -27.72 11.19 12.36
CA LEU A 191 -27.68 12.59 12.76
C LEU A 191 -28.48 12.78 14.04
N VAL A 192 -27.80 13.11 15.13
CA VAL A 192 -28.41 13.47 16.42
C VAL A 192 -28.16 14.96 16.64
N ASP A 193 -29.22 15.75 16.69
CA ASP A 193 -29.14 17.23 16.85
C ASP A 193 -28.19 17.92 15.84
N GLY A 194 -28.19 17.42 14.59
CA GLY A 194 -27.33 17.94 13.52
C GLY A 194 -25.87 17.49 13.57
N VAL A 195 -25.47 16.70 14.56
CA VAL A 195 -24.12 16.11 14.68
C VAL A 195 -24.20 14.64 14.29
N ARG A 196 -23.29 14.21 13.42
CA ARG A 196 -23.19 12.80 13.03
C ARG A 196 -22.55 12.00 14.16
N ARG A 197 -23.23 10.91 14.56
CA ARG A 197 -22.80 9.99 15.61
C ARG A 197 -22.89 8.55 15.11
N PHE A 198 -22.16 7.64 15.73
CA PHE A 198 -22.30 6.23 15.46
C PHE A 198 -23.65 5.69 15.97
N CYS A 199 -24.26 4.78 15.20
CA CYS A 199 -25.43 4.02 15.66
C CYS A 199 -25.02 2.99 16.72
N THR A 200 -25.94 2.62 17.58
CA THR A 200 -25.75 1.47 18.45
C THR A 200 -25.94 0.19 17.62
N LEU A 201 -24.85 -0.52 17.37
CA LEU A 201 -24.82 -1.77 16.60
C LEU A 201 -24.22 -2.89 17.46
N PRO A 202 -24.52 -4.19 17.17
CA PRO A 202 -23.98 -5.33 17.94
C PRO A 202 -22.45 -5.43 17.94
N ASP A 203 -21.78 -4.88 16.94
CA ASP A 203 -20.33 -4.84 16.76
C ASP A 203 -19.74 -3.49 17.17
N MET A 204 -20.51 -2.62 17.83
CA MET A 204 -20.05 -1.31 18.32
C MET A 204 -20.41 -1.12 19.78
N GLU A 205 -19.41 -0.88 20.59
CA GLU A 205 -19.57 -0.65 22.02
C GLU A 205 -19.21 0.79 22.38
N ALA A 206 -19.95 1.36 23.32
CA ALA A 206 -19.59 2.65 23.90
C ALA A 206 -18.32 2.50 24.75
N ILE A 207 -17.42 3.46 24.64
CA ILE A 207 -16.25 3.51 25.51
C ILE A 207 -16.58 4.16 26.85
N ASP A 208 -15.85 3.81 27.89
CA ASP A 208 -15.96 4.46 29.18
C ASP A 208 -15.31 5.86 29.21
N ASP A 209 -15.64 6.65 30.23
CA ASP A 209 -15.16 8.03 30.36
C ASP A 209 -13.63 8.10 30.52
N ALA A 210 -12.99 7.11 31.15
CA ALA A 210 -11.54 7.09 31.34
C ALA A 210 -10.83 6.84 29.99
N THR A 211 -11.31 5.90 29.20
CA THR A 211 -10.81 5.64 27.83
C THR A 211 -11.03 6.86 26.95
N ARG A 212 -12.19 7.50 27.02
CA ARG A 212 -12.48 8.72 26.27
C ARG A 212 -11.47 9.82 26.59
N ALA A 213 -11.25 10.12 27.89
CA ALA A 213 -10.32 11.14 28.32
C ALA A 213 -8.87 10.84 27.90
N ALA A 214 -8.46 9.57 27.92
CA ALA A 214 -7.15 9.16 27.44
C ALA A 214 -6.99 9.39 25.94
N ILE A 215 -8.01 9.05 25.13
CA ILE A 215 -8.01 9.29 23.68
C ILE A 215 -7.97 10.80 23.38
N GLU A 216 -8.78 11.61 24.04
CA GLU A 216 -8.82 13.06 23.84
C GLU A 216 -7.48 13.72 24.20
N THR A 217 -6.82 13.24 25.26
CA THR A 217 -5.47 13.69 25.63
C THR A 217 -4.43 13.31 24.57
N ALA A 218 -4.43 12.05 24.13
CA ALA A 218 -3.54 11.59 23.07
C ALA A 218 -3.78 12.32 21.75
N TRP A 219 -5.05 12.58 21.41
CA TRP A 219 -5.44 13.32 20.21
C TRP A 219 -4.90 14.75 20.21
N SER A 220 -5.00 15.45 21.33
CA SER A 220 -4.44 16.81 21.49
C SER A 220 -2.92 16.79 21.29
N SER A 221 -2.22 15.83 21.90
CA SER A 221 -0.77 15.66 21.70
C SER A 221 -0.40 15.34 20.26
N TYR A 222 -1.22 14.51 19.56
CA TYR A 222 -1.01 14.21 18.16
C TYR A 222 -1.14 15.45 17.27
N ILE A 223 -2.14 16.30 17.51
CA ILE A 223 -2.30 17.55 16.74
C ILE A 223 -1.06 18.44 16.85
N GLU A 224 -0.41 18.48 18.01
CA GLU A 224 0.83 19.23 18.21
C GLU A 224 2.00 18.73 17.38
N THR A 225 2.00 17.46 16.97
CA THR A 225 3.04 16.89 16.09
C THR A 225 2.89 17.26 14.61
N ILE A 226 1.70 17.75 14.21
CA ILE A 226 1.45 18.20 12.84
C ILE A 226 2.20 19.52 12.59
N ASP A 227 2.90 19.61 11.45
CA ASP A 227 3.57 20.86 11.09
C ASP A 227 2.57 22.02 11.06
N VAL A 228 3.00 23.18 11.54
CA VAL A 228 2.11 24.36 11.66
C VAL A 228 1.52 24.77 10.32
N ASP A 229 2.29 24.65 9.24
CA ASP A 229 1.86 24.99 7.89
C ASP A 229 0.81 24.00 7.31
N ASP A 230 0.75 22.78 7.86
CA ASP A 230 -0.20 21.72 7.47
C ASP A 230 -1.42 21.64 8.39
N ARG A 231 -1.42 22.38 9.51
CA ARG A 231 -2.55 22.38 10.45
C ARG A 231 -3.78 23.06 9.85
N ARG A 232 -4.91 22.41 10.04
CA ARG A 232 -6.22 22.98 9.74
C ARG A 232 -6.78 23.73 10.95
N ASP A 233 -7.95 24.33 10.77
CA ASP A 233 -8.66 24.98 11.86
C ASP A 233 -9.02 23.98 12.99
N GLU A 234 -9.24 24.50 14.19
CA GLU A 234 -9.52 23.70 15.39
C GLU A 234 -10.81 22.85 15.24
N ALA A 235 -11.79 23.35 14.50
CA ALA A 235 -13.04 22.66 14.25
C ALA A 235 -12.85 21.37 13.43
N PHE A 236 -11.84 21.30 12.56
CA PHE A 236 -11.48 20.09 11.80
C PHE A 236 -11.07 18.95 12.72
N TYR A 237 -10.38 19.24 13.82
CA TYR A 237 -9.86 18.24 14.74
C TYR A 237 -10.85 17.87 15.86
N THR A 238 -12.04 18.45 15.88
CA THR A 238 -13.04 18.15 16.91
C THR A 238 -13.54 16.71 16.79
N ILE A 239 -13.28 15.88 17.78
CA ILE A 239 -13.84 14.54 17.89
C ILE A 239 -15.37 14.66 18.05
N LYS A 240 -16.14 14.03 17.16
CA LYS A 240 -17.60 14.06 17.19
C LYS A 240 -18.16 12.88 17.97
N ASP A 241 -17.56 11.72 17.83
CA ASP A 241 -17.97 10.50 18.51
C ASP A 241 -16.84 9.46 18.53
N ILE A 242 -16.87 8.53 19.48
CA ILE A 242 -15.90 7.44 19.64
C ILE A 242 -16.66 6.18 20.05
N VAL A 243 -16.41 5.08 19.35
CA VAL A 243 -16.87 3.74 19.68
C VAL A 243 -15.76 2.72 19.53
N LEU A 244 -15.86 1.60 20.23
CA LEU A 244 -15.04 0.41 20.03
C LEU A 244 -15.76 -0.50 19.04
N SER A 245 -15.04 -1.02 18.03
CA SER A 245 -15.58 -1.93 17.00
C SER A 245 -14.69 -3.16 16.81
#